data_7ad7cc3ed75d3953c517ea128a4c9024
#
_entry.id   7ad7cc3ed75d3953c517ea128a4c9024
#
_cell.length_a   1.000
_cell.length_b   1.000
_cell.length_c   1.000
_cell.angle_alpha   90.00
_cell.angle_beta   90.00
_cell.angle_gamma   90.00
#
_symmetry.space_group_name_H-M   'P 1'
#
loop_
_entity.id
_entity.type
_entity.pdbx_description
1 polymer ?
#
loop_
_entity_poly.entity_id
_entity_poly.type
_entity_poly.pdbx_seq_one_letter_code
_entity_poly.pdbx_strand_id
1 'polypeptide(L)'
;MIRFISLGPGAADMVTLGTLRSLEEAQKVYCFAVGESSRAAEIIAQLNIDQSKVITVKIPMSSDRSKANAVYDELASTIRKEHEAGMNIAVATEGDSGIFASTHYVMDRLMEMDVECEQTPGVPSFIAAASIAGLHLVKLQERLLIIPGKISAEEIINLTSEGYNLVIMKLSMAHDAVCKAFHETKDLQFHYFENIGTTTQKYEILKEMPNNFPYFSLMIINRPSAPNGELFR
;
A
#
# COMPACT_ATOMS: atom_id res chain seq x y z
N MET A 1 -7.11 23.94 -4.61
CA MET A 1 -7.38 22.54 -5.01
C MET A 1 -6.82 21.60 -3.98
N ILE A 2 -7.53 20.49 -3.66
CA ILE A 2 -7.06 19.45 -2.74
C ILE A 2 -6.82 18.17 -3.53
N ARG A 3 -5.60 17.57 -3.42
CA ARG A 3 -5.23 16.34 -4.11
C ARG A 3 -4.74 15.29 -3.14
N PHE A 4 -5.32 14.09 -3.21
CA PHE A 4 -4.82 12.89 -2.55
C PHE A 4 -3.84 12.19 -3.49
N ILE A 5 -2.57 12.17 -3.12
CA ILE A 5 -1.48 11.79 -4.01
C ILE A 5 -0.80 10.50 -3.58
N SER A 6 -0.52 9.66 -4.56
CA SER A 6 0.08 8.33 -4.40
C SER A 6 1.56 8.37 -4.76
N LEU A 7 2.43 7.99 -3.82
CA LEU A 7 3.89 8.13 -3.95
C LEU A 7 4.59 6.85 -4.43
N GLY A 8 3.84 5.77 -4.66
CA GLY A 8 4.47 4.47 -4.88
C GLY A 8 5.04 3.85 -3.60
N PRO A 9 5.67 2.65 -3.68
CA PRO A 9 5.94 1.84 -2.50
C PRO A 9 7.20 2.22 -1.71
N GLY A 10 8.05 3.12 -2.23
CA GLY A 10 9.27 3.48 -1.50
C GLY A 10 10.33 4.25 -2.26
N ALA A 11 10.58 3.92 -3.54
CA ALA A 11 11.59 4.58 -4.35
C ALA A 11 11.02 5.77 -5.11
N ALA A 12 11.83 6.84 -5.25
CA ALA A 12 11.46 8.06 -5.96
C ALA A 12 11.12 7.84 -7.44
N ASP A 13 11.76 6.87 -8.08
CA ASP A 13 11.52 6.50 -9.49
C ASP A 13 10.17 5.80 -9.73
N MET A 14 9.50 5.38 -8.66
CA MET A 14 8.14 4.82 -8.71
C MET A 14 7.04 5.88 -8.53
N VAL A 15 7.42 7.15 -8.33
CA VAL A 15 6.48 8.27 -8.27
C VAL A 15 6.04 8.62 -9.69
N THR A 16 4.73 8.73 -9.91
CA THR A 16 4.21 9.11 -11.23
C THR A 16 4.49 10.59 -11.53
N LEU A 17 4.62 10.95 -12.80
CA LEU A 17 4.78 12.35 -13.21
C LEU A 17 3.59 13.21 -12.77
N GLY A 18 2.37 12.65 -12.72
CA GLY A 18 1.18 13.33 -12.22
C GLY A 18 1.29 13.69 -10.74
N THR A 19 1.77 12.75 -9.93
CA THR A 19 2.03 12.97 -8.51
C THR A 19 3.15 14.00 -8.30
N LEU A 20 4.25 13.93 -9.09
CA LEU A 20 5.33 14.90 -8.99
C LEU A 20 4.85 16.32 -9.27
N ARG A 21 4.07 16.54 -10.34
CA ARG A 21 3.45 17.84 -10.64
C ARG A 21 2.55 18.32 -9.50
N SER A 22 1.74 17.42 -8.95
CA SER A 22 0.87 17.75 -7.81
C SER A 22 1.66 18.17 -6.57
N LEU A 23 2.81 17.53 -6.32
CA LEU A 23 3.75 17.93 -5.27
C LEU A 23 4.35 19.31 -5.54
N GLU A 24 4.77 19.60 -6.77
CA GLU A 24 5.35 20.90 -7.15
C GLU A 24 4.34 22.04 -6.96
N GLU A 25 3.09 21.84 -7.38
CA GLU A 25 2.00 22.82 -7.31
C GLU A 25 1.45 23.03 -5.89
N ALA A 26 1.61 22.06 -4.99
CA ALA A 26 1.10 22.13 -3.63
C ALA A 26 1.90 23.15 -2.78
N GLN A 27 1.21 23.97 -2.02
CA GLN A 27 1.77 24.87 -1.02
C GLN A 27 1.94 24.20 0.34
N LYS A 28 1.16 23.14 0.61
CA LYS A 28 1.29 22.25 1.76
C LYS A 28 1.10 20.79 1.35
N VAL A 29 1.88 19.92 1.96
CA VAL A 29 1.83 18.47 1.74
C VAL A 29 1.70 17.77 3.08
N TYR A 30 0.57 17.15 3.34
CA TYR A 30 0.32 16.38 4.55
C TYR A 30 0.70 14.92 4.36
N CYS A 31 1.54 14.39 5.27
CA CYS A 31 1.97 13.00 5.29
C CYS A 31 1.63 12.38 6.64
N PHE A 32 1.06 11.16 6.65
CA PHE A 32 0.80 10.48 7.91
C PHE A 32 2.07 9.84 8.46
N ALA A 33 2.24 9.94 9.78
CA ALA A 33 3.33 9.33 10.52
C ALA A 33 2.78 8.34 11.56
N VAL A 34 3.47 7.21 11.68
CA VAL A 34 3.28 6.22 12.74
C VAL A 34 4.50 6.27 13.65
N GLY A 35 4.30 6.59 14.92
CA GLY A 35 5.42 6.93 15.80
C GLY A 35 6.15 8.19 15.33
N GLU A 36 7.44 8.07 15.06
CA GLU A 36 8.29 9.19 14.62
C GLU A 36 8.59 9.14 13.12
N SER A 37 8.15 8.12 12.37
CA SER A 37 8.46 7.95 10.95
C SER A 37 7.25 8.11 10.06
N SER A 38 7.47 8.67 8.86
CA SER A 38 6.48 8.77 7.78
C SER A 38 7.13 8.29 6.50
N ARG A 39 6.70 7.13 6.01
CA ARG A 39 7.17 6.58 4.73
C ARG A 39 6.89 7.54 3.58
N ALA A 40 5.75 8.20 3.59
CA ALA A 40 5.40 9.20 2.58
C ALA A 40 6.39 10.38 2.59
N ALA A 41 6.74 10.91 3.76
CA ALA A 41 7.73 11.99 3.86
C ALA A 41 9.14 11.52 3.46
N GLU A 42 9.52 10.28 3.78
CA GLU A 42 10.79 9.67 3.37
C GLU A 42 10.91 9.55 1.84
N ILE A 43 9.81 9.23 1.14
CA ILE A 43 9.77 9.19 -0.33
C ILE A 43 9.92 10.61 -0.89
N ILE A 44 9.16 11.58 -0.36
CA ILE A 44 9.24 12.97 -0.81
C ILE A 44 10.64 13.56 -0.58
N ALA A 45 11.33 13.17 0.49
CA ALA A 45 12.70 13.61 0.76
C ALA A 45 13.73 13.14 -0.30
N GLN A 46 13.42 12.10 -1.08
CA GLN A 46 14.24 11.66 -2.21
C GLN A 46 14.00 12.48 -3.49
N LEU A 47 12.95 13.31 -3.51
CA LEU A 47 12.57 14.15 -4.64
C LEU A 47 13.12 15.58 -4.47
N ASN A 48 13.28 16.29 -5.58
CA ASN A 48 13.67 17.70 -5.55
C ASN A 48 12.46 18.60 -5.24
N ILE A 49 11.87 18.41 -4.04
CA ILE A 49 10.70 19.12 -3.53
C ILE A 49 11.10 19.91 -2.30
N ASP A 50 10.60 21.15 -2.18
CA ASP A 50 10.80 21.97 -0.98
C ASP A 50 10.24 21.28 0.26
N GLN A 51 11.13 20.85 1.15
CA GLN A 51 10.77 20.10 2.36
C GLN A 51 10.03 20.97 3.40
N SER A 52 10.12 22.31 3.31
CA SER A 52 9.45 23.21 4.26
C SER A 52 7.92 23.15 4.17
N LYS A 53 7.38 22.69 3.04
CA LYS A 53 5.94 22.50 2.85
C LYS A 53 5.39 21.14 3.28
N VAL A 54 6.28 20.21 3.69
CA VAL A 54 5.89 18.85 4.11
C VAL A 54 5.58 18.85 5.61
N ILE A 55 4.35 18.47 5.94
CA ILE A 55 3.83 18.45 7.30
C ILE A 55 3.48 17.00 7.67
N THR A 56 4.14 16.47 8.70
CA THR A 56 3.82 15.14 9.21
C THR A 56 2.74 15.21 10.28
N VAL A 57 1.70 14.38 10.12
CA VAL A 57 0.58 14.25 11.05
C VAL A 57 0.65 12.90 11.73
N LYS A 58 0.87 12.87 13.05
CA LYS A 58 0.98 11.62 13.83
C LYS A 58 -0.41 10.99 13.99
N ILE A 59 -0.56 9.77 13.51
CA ILE A 59 -1.79 8.98 13.67
C ILE A 59 -1.59 7.98 14.80
N PRO A 60 -2.40 8.05 15.88
CA PRO A 60 -2.32 7.10 16.98
C PRO A 60 -2.63 5.67 16.53
N MET A 61 -1.70 4.74 16.76
CA MET A 61 -1.88 3.31 16.53
C MET A 61 -2.48 2.69 17.80
N SER A 62 -3.80 2.69 17.90
CA SER A 62 -4.55 2.12 19.02
C SER A 62 -5.70 1.26 18.52
N SER A 63 -6.08 0.24 19.29
CA SER A 63 -7.33 -0.50 19.07
C SER A 63 -8.56 0.41 19.23
N ASP A 64 -8.44 1.43 20.08
CA ASP A 64 -9.41 2.52 20.16
C ASP A 64 -9.24 3.49 18.99
N ARG A 65 -10.14 3.37 18.01
CA ARG A 65 -10.15 4.18 16.80
C ARG A 65 -10.58 5.64 17.04
N SER A 66 -11.18 5.96 18.20
CA SER A 66 -11.69 7.30 18.51
C SER A 66 -10.60 8.35 18.42
N LYS A 67 -9.39 8.05 18.93
CA LYS A 67 -8.24 8.96 18.89
C LYS A 67 -7.75 9.24 17.47
N ALA A 68 -7.69 8.21 16.63
CA ALA A 68 -7.31 8.38 15.22
C ALA A 68 -8.38 9.16 14.46
N ASN A 69 -9.67 8.89 14.73
CA ASN A 69 -10.78 9.62 14.11
C ASN A 69 -10.74 11.12 14.45
N ALA A 70 -10.46 11.48 15.71
CA ALA A 70 -10.32 12.88 16.12
C ALA A 70 -9.21 13.60 15.32
N VAL A 71 -8.07 12.94 15.05
CA VAL A 71 -7.00 13.50 14.22
C VAL A 71 -7.46 13.68 12.77
N TYR A 72 -8.21 12.73 12.20
CA TYR A 72 -8.75 12.86 10.84
C TYR A 72 -9.78 13.99 10.75
N ASP A 73 -10.65 14.18 11.76
CA ASP A 73 -11.64 15.24 11.83
C ASP A 73 -10.96 16.64 11.89
N GLU A 74 -9.94 16.76 12.74
CA GLU A 74 -9.15 18.00 12.86
C GLU A 74 -8.40 18.32 11.58
N LEU A 75 -7.76 17.31 10.97
CA LEU A 75 -7.01 17.49 9.73
C LEU A 75 -7.93 17.89 8.56
N ALA A 76 -9.07 17.23 8.41
CA ALA A 76 -10.04 17.59 7.37
C ALA A 76 -10.54 19.03 7.53
N SER A 77 -10.85 19.45 8.77
CA SER A 77 -11.26 20.82 9.07
C SER A 77 -10.15 21.84 8.78
N THR A 78 -8.89 21.48 9.04
CA THR A 78 -7.72 22.33 8.75
C THR A 78 -7.52 22.48 7.25
N ILE A 79 -7.52 21.37 6.52
CA ILE A 79 -7.36 21.34 5.05
C ILE A 79 -8.46 22.16 4.37
N ARG A 80 -9.71 22.00 4.82
CA ARG A 80 -10.84 22.81 4.31
C ARG A 80 -10.60 24.31 4.46
N LYS A 81 -10.24 24.78 5.66
CA LYS A 81 -9.98 26.21 5.93
C LYS A 81 -8.83 26.75 5.07
N GLU A 82 -7.77 26.00 4.90
CA GLU A 82 -6.62 26.36 4.08
C GLU A 82 -6.98 26.42 2.60
N HIS A 83 -7.80 25.48 2.15
CA HIS A 83 -8.34 25.48 0.79
C HIS A 83 -9.26 26.69 0.52
N GLU A 84 -10.16 27.01 1.45
CA GLU A 84 -11.01 28.19 1.39
C GLU A 84 -10.19 29.50 1.37
N ALA A 85 -8.98 29.49 1.97
CA ALA A 85 -8.00 30.58 1.87
C ALA A 85 -7.21 30.60 0.53
N GLY A 86 -7.53 29.72 -0.42
CA GLY A 86 -6.96 29.69 -1.76
C GLY A 86 -5.70 28.83 -1.92
N MET A 87 -5.35 27.98 -0.92
CA MET A 87 -4.16 27.13 -1.02
C MET A 87 -4.42 25.88 -1.84
N ASN A 88 -3.40 25.46 -2.58
CA ASN A 88 -3.29 24.10 -3.15
C ASN A 88 -2.66 23.17 -2.13
N ILE A 89 -3.36 22.08 -1.81
CA ILE A 89 -2.97 21.14 -0.75
C ILE A 89 -2.85 19.75 -1.32
N ALA A 90 -1.79 19.03 -0.95
CA ALA A 90 -1.64 17.62 -1.20
C ALA A 90 -1.74 16.80 0.10
N VAL A 91 -2.40 15.66 0.05
CA VAL A 91 -2.39 14.66 1.12
C VAL A 91 -1.74 13.42 0.55
N ALA A 92 -0.53 13.11 1.02
CA ALA A 92 0.33 12.10 0.41
C ALA A 92 0.27 10.78 1.18
N THR A 93 0.28 9.67 0.42
CA THR A 93 0.40 8.33 0.95
C THR A 93 1.43 7.50 0.18
N GLU A 94 2.06 6.56 0.84
CA GLU A 94 2.84 5.49 0.20
C GLU A 94 1.92 4.56 -0.60
N GLY A 95 2.45 3.92 -1.62
CA GLY A 95 1.70 3.03 -2.51
C GLY A 95 0.71 3.78 -3.37
N ASP A 96 -0.51 3.28 -3.44
CA ASP A 96 -1.66 3.88 -4.13
C ASP A 96 -2.74 4.29 -3.13
N SER A 97 -3.28 5.50 -3.26
CA SER A 97 -4.27 6.06 -2.34
C SER A 97 -5.63 5.33 -2.39
N GLY A 98 -5.91 4.57 -3.43
CA GLY A 98 -7.10 3.71 -3.54
C GLY A 98 -6.93 2.31 -2.92
N ILE A 99 -5.71 1.94 -2.46
CA ILE A 99 -5.41 0.60 -1.94
C ILE A 99 -5.02 0.66 -0.45
N PHE A 100 -5.98 0.44 0.44
CA PHE A 100 -5.81 0.36 1.90
C PHE A 100 -5.10 1.57 2.55
N ALA A 101 -5.12 2.73 1.91
CA ALA A 101 -4.50 3.95 2.41
C ALA A 101 -5.38 4.63 3.46
N SER A 102 -4.79 5.04 4.58
CA SER A 102 -5.55 5.72 5.65
C SER A 102 -5.96 7.16 5.29
N THR A 103 -5.40 7.71 4.23
CA THR A 103 -5.73 9.06 3.74
C THR A 103 -7.17 9.19 3.27
N HIS A 104 -7.83 8.07 2.88
CA HIS A 104 -9.25 8.09 2.51
C HIS A 104 -10.15 8.55 3.66
N TYR A 105 -9.79 8.30 4.93
CA TYR A 105 -10.58 8.80 6.07
C TYR A 105 -10.68 10.33 6.12
N VAL A 106 -9.65 11.03 5.62
CA VAL A 106 -9.69 12.50 5.50
C VAL A 106 -10.45 12.91 4.25
N MET A 107 -10.27 12.18 3.15
CA MET A 107 -10.98 12.44 1.90
C MET A 107 -12.50 12.32 2.08
N ASP A 108 -12.97 11.24 2.73
CA ASP A 108 -14.40 11.01 3.01
C ASP A 108 -15.00 12.18 3.80
N ARG A 109 -14.30 12.69 4.83
CA ARG A 109 -14.74 13.82 5.64
C ARG A 109 -14.82 15.13 4.84
N LEU A 110 -13.87 15.37 3.96
CA LEU A 110 -13.90 16.54 3.07
C LEU A 110 -15.08 16.45 2.11
N MET A 111 -15.34 15.28 1.55
CA MET A 111 -16.50 15.05 0.68
C MET A 111 -17.83 15.21 1.44
N GLU A 112 -17.92 14.77 2.69
CA GLU A 112 -19.08 15.04 3.58
C GLU A 112 -19.28 16.53 3.89
N MET A 113 -18.23 17.35 3.71
CA MET A 113 -18.29 18.82 3.84
C MET A 113 -18.50 19.53 2.48
N ASP A 114 -18.88 18.80 1.42
CA ASP A 114 -19.04 19.29 0.05
C ASP A 114 -17.75 19.92 -0.55
N VAL A 115 -16.57 19.43 -0.14
CA VAL A 115 -15.28 19.86 -0.67
C VAL A 115 -14.82 18.92 -1.75
N GLU A 116 -14.59 19.43 -2.97
CA GLU A 116 -14.06 18.64 -4.07
C GLU A 116 -12.61 18.23 -3.84
N CYS A 117 -12.34 16.95 -4.06
CA CYS A 117 -11.02 16.33 -3.94
C CYS A 117 -10.65 15.59 -5.22
N GLU A 118 -9.41 15.72 -5.65
CA GLU A 118 -8.84 14.91 -6.73
C GLU A 118 -7.95 13.81 -6.15
N GLN A 119 -7.77 12.71 -6.91
CA GLN A 119 -6.90 11.62 -6.53
C GLN A 119 -5.94 11.30 -7.68
N THR A 120 -4.65 11.10 -7.37
CA THR A 120 -3.68 10.64 -8.37
C THR A 120 -3.34 9.17 -8.15
N PRO A 121 -3.26 8.35 -9.21
CA PRO A 121 -2.86 6.95 -9.09
C PRO A 121 -1.38 6.82 -8.77
N GLY A 122 -1.03 5.71 -8.11
CA GLY A 122 0.34 5.34 -7.82
C GLY A 122 0.65 3.88 -8.15
N VAL A 123 1.86 3.45 -7.86
CA VAL A 123 2.27 2.05 -7.97
C VAL A 123 2.02 1.35 -6.64
N PRO A 124 1.05 0.41 -6.55
CA PRO A 124 0.88 -0.39 -5.34
C PRO A 124 2.09 -1.27 -5.08
N SER A 125 2.40 -1.53 -3.80
CA SER A 125 3.57 -2.33 -3.42
C SER A 125 3.60 -3.73 -4.03
N PHE A 126 2.47 -4.38 -4.22
CA PHE A 126 2.41 -5.72 -4.82
C PHE A 126 2.69 -5.72 -6.33
N ILE A 127 2.41 -4.63 -7.05
CA ILE A 127 2.80 -4.47 -8.47
C ILE A 127 4.32 -4.33 -8.57
N ALA A 128 4.93 -3.49 -7.75
CA ALA A 128 6.38 -3.36 -7.69
C ALA A 128 7.06 -4.67 -7.26
N ALA A 129 6.51 -5.35 -6.25
CA ALA A 129 6.99 -6.65 -5.79
C ALA A 129 6.98 -7.69 -6.91
N ALA A 130 5.89 -7.80 -7.66
CA ALA A 130 5.79 -8.72 -8.78
C ALA A 130 6.84 -8.42 -9.87
N SER A 131 7.06 -7.14 -10.19
CA SER A 131 8.07 -6.71 -11.15
C SER A 131 9.49 -7.08 -10.72
N ILE A 132 9.82 -6.88 -9.43
CA ILE A 132 11.11 -7.25 -8.84
C ILE A 132 11.37 -8.76 -8.96
N ALA A 133 10.34 -9.56 -8.72
CA ALA A 133 10.41 -11.01 -8.77
C ALA A 133 10.31 -11.60 -10.20
N GLY A 134 10.07 -10.77 -11.22
CA GLY A 134 9.77 -11.24 -12.57
C GLY A 134 8.47 -12.04 -12.66
N LEU A 135 7.52 -11.77 -11.78
CA LEU A 135 6.25 -12.50 -11.71
C LEU A 135 5.18 -11.82 -12.56
N HIS A 136 4.41 -12.64 -13.24
CA HIS A 136 3.08 -12.24 -13.72
C HIS A 136 2.07 -12.51 -12.60
N LEU A 137 1.44 -11.46 -12.09
CA LEU A 137 0.40 -11.60 -11.06
C LEU A 137 -0.80 -12.38 -11.58
N VAL A 138 -1.13 -12.20 -12.85
CA VAL A 138 -2.19 -12.92 -13.54
C VAL A 138 -1.83 -13.14 -15.00
N LYS A 139 -2.21 -14.28 -15.56
CA LYS A 139 -2.10 -14.62 -16.98
C LYS A 139 -3.46 -15.01 -17.49
N LEU A 140 -3.82 -14.51 -18.67
CA LEU A 140 -5.05 -14.87 -19.37
C LEU A 140 -6.32 -14.75 -18.52
N GLN A 141 -6.87 -15.87 -18.06
CA GLN A 141 -8.11 -15.95 -17.28
C GLN A 141 -7.87 -16.16 -15.78
N GLU A 142 -6.61 -16.16 -15.34
CA GLU A 142 -6.29 -16.22 -13.91
C GLU A 142 -6.92 -15.03 -13.17
N ARG A 143 -7.19 -15.22 -11.90
CA ARG A 143 -7.80 -14.22 -11.05
C ARG A 143 -6.84 -13.79 -9.95
N LEU A 144 -6.88 -12.51 -9.57
CA LEU A 144 -6.10 -11.96 -8.46
C LEU A 144 -7.03 -11.53 -7.33
N LEU A 145 -6.72 -11.96 -6.12
CA LEU A 145 -7.37 -11.46 -4.92
C LEU A 145 -6.35 -10.76 -4.02
N ILE A 146 -6.66 -9.51 -3.63
CA ILE A 146 -5.82 -8.69 -2.76
C ILE A 146 -6.46 -8.65 -1.38
N ILE A 147 -5.73 -9.11 -0.36
CA ILE A 147 -6.23 -9.37 0.99
C ILE A 147 -5.52 -8.43 1.98
N PRO A 148 -6.24 -7.71 2.86
CA PRO A 148 -5.65 -6.75 3.80
C PRO A 148 -5.10 -7.37 5.09
N GLY A 149 -4.71 -8.64 5.08
CA GLY A 149 -4.04 -9.33 6.18
C GLY A 149 -4.88 -10.39 6.90
N LYS A 150 -6.14 -10.15 7.23
CA LYS A 150 -6.96 -11.15 7.91
C LYS A 150 -7.50 -12.17 6.91
N ILE A 151 -7.02 -13.40 7.02
CA ILE A 151 -7.42 -14.57 6.24
C ILE A 151 -7.13 -15.82 7.07
N SER A 152 -7.85 -16.91 6.85
CA SER A 152 -7.56 -18.22 7.41
C SER A 152 -6.72 -19.08 6.46
N ALA A 153 -6.06 -20.13 6.99
CA ALA A 153 -5.31 -21.08 6.17
C ALA A 153 -6.24 -21.82 5.19
N GLU A 154 -7.43 -22.17 5.63
CA GLU A 154 -8.44 -22.84 4.82
C GLU A 154 -8.87 -21.96 3.63
N GLU A 155 -9.09 -20.64 3.86
CA GLU A 155 -9.39 -19.70 2.78
C GLU A 155 -8.23 -19.58 1.77
N ILE A 156 -6.96 -19.54 2.23
CA ILE A 156 -5.79 -19.53 1.33
C ILE A 156 -5.82 -20.77 0.43
N ILE A 157 -6.01 -21.95 1.01
CA ILE A 157 -6.01 -23.22 0.30
C ILE A 157 -7.19 -23.30 -0.70
N ASN A 158 -8.40 -22.95 -0.26
CA ASN A 158 -9.59 -22.99 -1.10
C ASN A 158 -9.48 -22.04 -2.29
N LEU A 159 -9.16 -20.75 -2.04
CA LEU A 159 -9.03 -19.75 -3.09
C LEU A 159 -7.95 -20.13 -4.12
N THR A 160 -6.81 -20.62 -3.67
CA THR A 160 -5.75 -21.08 -4.60
C THR A 160 -6.16 -22.33 -5.38
N SER A 161 -6.99 -23.22 -4.80
CA SER A 161 -7.55 -24.36 -5.50
C SER A 161 -8.59 -23.99 -6.57
N GLU A 162 -9.27 -22.84 -6.37
CA GLU A 162 -10.21 -22.25 -7.33
C GLU A 162 -9.52 -21.43 -8.44
N GLY A 163 -8.17 -21.37 -8.44
CA GLY A 163 -7.36 -20.70 -9.46
C GLY A 163 -7.12 -19.22 -9.21
N TYR A 164 -7.27 -18.74 -7.96
CA TYR A 164 -6.86 -17.41 -7.59
C TYR A 164 -5.37 -17.34 -7.27
N ASN A 165 -4.69 -16.33 -7.78
CA ASN A 165 -3.43 -15.85 -7.24
C ASN A 165 -3.74 -14.87 -6.09
N LEU A 166 -3.04 -14.96 -4.98
CA LEU A 166 -3.31 -14.18 -3.79
C LEU A 166 -2.20 -13.16 -3.53
N VAL A 167 -2.57 -11.96 -3.18
CA VAL A 167 -1.68 -10.96 -2.57
C VAL A 167 -2.16 -10.72 -1.14
N ILE A 168 -1.37 -11.07 -0.16
CA ILE A 168 -1.67 -10.79 1.25
C ILE A 168 -0.81 -9.60 1.68
N MET A 169 -1.46 -8.45 1.91
CA MET A 169 -0.84 -7.24 2.47
C MET A 169 -0.97 -7.24 3.99
N LYS A 170 -0.15 -6.43 4.69
CA LYS A 170 -0.12 -6.39 6.16
C LYS A 170 0.11 -7.80 6.75
N LEU A 171 1.09 -8.48 6.20
CA LEU A 171 1.33 -9.91 6.38
C LEU A 171 1.51 -10.33 7.86
N SER A 172 1.98 -9.41 8.72
CA SER A 172 2.06 -9.64 10.17
C SER A 172 0.73 -10.05 10.81
N MET A 173 -0.41 -9.71 10.20
CA MET A 173 -1.74 -10.09 10.68
C MET A 173 -2.21 -11.46 10.20
N ALA A 174 -1.48 -12.07 9.27
CA ALA A 174 -1.81 -13.36 8.65
C ALA A 174 -0.78 -14.46 8.97
N HIS A 175 0.17 -14.19 9.88
CA HIS A 175 1.31 -15.07 10.14
C HIS A 175 0.90 -16.55 10.32
N ASP A 176 0.03 -16.84 11.28
CA ASP A 176 -0.36 -18.21 11.62
C ASP A 176 -1.11 -18.90 10.47
N ALA A 177 -1.95 -18.14 9.75
CA ALA A 177 -2.69 -18.66 8.60
C ALA A 177 -1.76 -19.03 7.45
N VAL A 178 -0.79 -18.15 7.14
CA VAL A 178 0.21 -18.38 6.08
C VAL A 178 1.13 -19.54 6.45
N CYS A 179 1.60 -19.61 7.70
CA CYS A 179 2.42 -20.73 8.19
C CYS A 179 1.68 -22.07 8.04
N LYS A 180 0.41 -22.12 8.46
CA LYS A 180 -0.39 -23.33 8.35
C LYS A 180 -0.62 -23.72 6.89
N ALA A 181 -1.02 -22.78 6.03
CA ALA A 181 -1.21 -23.05 4.59
C ALA A 181 0.08 -23.54 3.92
N PHE A 182 1.23 -22.96 4.27
CA PHE A 182 2.55 -23.38 3.76
C PHE A 182 2.87 -24.84 4.09
N HIS A 183 2.60 -25.29 5.30
CA HIS A 183 2.86 -26.68 5.71
C HIS A 183 1.86 -27.69 5.12
N GLU A 184 0.62 -27.25 4.86
CA GLU A 184 -0.45 -28.11 4.34
C GLU A 184 -0.44 -28.21 2.81
N THR A 185 0.29 -27.33 2.09
CA THR A 185 0.34 -27.32 0.61
C THR A 185 1.77 -27.54 0.10
N LYS A 186 1.93 -28.30 -0.98
CA LYS A 186 3.24 -28.57 -1.60
C LYS A 186 3.36 -28.00 -3.01
N ASP A 187 2.26 -27.59 -3.58
CA ASP A 187 2.11 -27.14 -4.96
C ASP A 187 1.94 -25.62 -5.09
N LEU A 188 2.02 -24.91 -3.98
CA LEU A 188 1.99 -23.46 -3.94
C LEU A 188 3.39 -22.87 -3.78
N GLN A 189 3.62 -21.72 -4.41
CA GLN A 189 4.79 -20.88 -4.18
C GLN A 189 4.41 -19.67 -3.31
N PHE A 190 5.22 -19.44 -2.30
CA PHE A 190 5.07 -18.34 -1.35
C PHE A 190 6.19 -17.34 -1.60
N HIS A 191 5.89 -16.29 -2.36
CA HIS A 191 6.82 -15.22 -2.68
C HIS A 191 6.72 -14.14 -1.59
N TYR A 192 7.75 -14.05 -0.77
CA TYR A 192 7.83 -13.14 0.35
C TYR A 192 8.61 -11.88 0.02
N PHE A 193 8.09 -10.74 0.43
CA PHE A 193 8.69 -9.44 0.19
C PHE A 193 8.68 -8.58 1.45
N GLU A 194 9.77 -7.85 1.67
CA GLU A 194 9.89 -6.81 2.70
C GLU A 194 10.36 -5.50 2.09
N ASN A 195 9.89 -4.39 2.64
CA ASN A 195 10.38 -3.02 2.39
C ASN A 195 10.55 -2.68 0.90
N ILE A 196 9.59 -3.07 0.07
CA ILE A 196 9.62 -2.86 -1.37
C ILE A 196 9.89 -1.39 -1.72
N GLY A 197 10.81 -1.17 -2.67
CA GLY A 197 11.23 0.15 -3.13
C GLY A 197 12.21 0.88 -2.21
N THR A 198 12.75 0.22 -1.17
CA THR A 198 13.75 0.82 -0.28
C THR A 198 15.10 0.13 -0.39
N THR A 199 16.14 0.73 0.21
CA THR A 199 17.50 0.13 0.28
C THR A 199 17.56 -1.15 1.10
N THR A 200 16.56 -1.42 1.93
CA THR A 200 16.43 -2.65 2.76
C THR A 200 15.44 -3.65 2.17
N GLN A 201 15.10 -3.50 0.90
CA GLN A 201 14.22 -4.40 0.18
C GLN A 201 14.72 -5.84 0.20
N LYS A 202 13.80 -6.79 0.45
CA LYS A 202 14.07 -8.22 0.35
C LYS A 202 13.01 -8.90 -0.50
N TYR A 203 13.44 -9.97 -1.18
CA TYR A 203 12.57 -10.90 -1.89
C TYR A 203 13.14 -12.31 -1.77
N GLU A 204 12.27 -13.27 -1.48
CA GLU A 204 12.59 -14.69 -1.53
C GLU A 204 11.35 -15.54 -1.79
N ILE A 205 11.54 -16.71 -2.42
CA ILE A 205 10.55 -17.78 -2.42
C ILE A 205 10.81 -18.59 -1.16
N LEU A 206 9.84 -18.62 -0.24
CA LEU A 206 10.03 -19.25 1.05
C LEU A 206 10.22 -20.77 0.90
N LYS A 207 11.26 -21.26 1.55
CA LYS A 207 11.51 -22.69 1.78
C LYS A 207 11.21 -23.09 3.22
N GLU A 208 11.28 -22.11 4.12
CA GLU A 208 10.99 -22.23 5.54
C GLU A 208 10.23 -20.98 5.99
N MET A 209 9.35 -21.11 6.97
CA MET A 209 8.60 -19.97 7.49
C MET A 209 9.41 -19.17 8.49
N PRO A 210 9.49 -17.82 8.34
CA PRO A 210 10.07 -16.96 9.36
C PRO A 210 9.21 -16.97 10.63
N ASN A 211 9.84 -16.72 11.78
CA ASN A 211 9.15 -16.67 13.08
C ASN A 211 8.13 -15.51 13.16
N ASN A 212 8.31 -14.45 12.38
CA ASN A 212 7.41 -13.31 12.31
C ASN A 212 7.55 -12.61 10.95
N PHE A 213 6.57 -11.79 10.61
CA PHE A 213 6.60 -10.90 9.47
C PHE A 213 6.59 -9.44 9.93
N PRO A 214 7.51 -8.57 9.46
CA PRO A 214 7.49 -7.15 9.76
C PRO A 214 6.25 -6.46 9.15
N TYR A 215 5.97 -5.24 9.62
CA TYR A 215 4.79 -4.48 9.17
C TYR A 215 4.80 -4.22 7.65
N PHE A 216 5.94 -3.78 7.11
CA PHE A 216 6.10 -3.52 5.67
C PHE A 216 6.49 -4.79 4.90
N SER A 217 5.63 -5.79 4.97
CA SER A 217 5.78 -7.04 4.24
C SER A 217 4.49 -7.44 3.52
N LEU A 218 4.65 -8.17 2.45
CA LEU A 218 3.56 -8.79 1.70
C LEU A 218 3.96 -10.17 1.19
N MET A 219 2.96 -10.99 0.89
CA MET A 219 3.12 -12.31 0.30
C MET A 219 2.32 -12.37 -0.99
N ILE A 220 2.95 -12.92 -2.05
CA ILE A 220 2.23 -13.35 -3.25
C ILE A 220 2.23 -14.87 -3.24
N ILE A 221 1.03 -15.47 -3.31
CA ILE A 221 0.86 -16.92 -3.33
C ILE A 221 0.24 -17.30 -4.66
N ASN A 222 0.91 -18.18 -5.40
CA ASN A 222 0.43 -18.69 -6.68
C ASN A 222 0.81 -20.17 -6.87
N ARG A 223 0.23 -20.79 -7.88
CA ARG A 223 0.72 -22.07 -8.40
C ARG A 223 1.78 -21.80 -9.47
N PRO A 224 2.93 -22.49 -9.43
CA PRO A 224 3.88 -22.40 -10.53
C PRO A 224 3.20 -22.79 -11.82
N SER A 225 3.29 -21.94 -12.84
CA SER A 225 2.82 -22.30 -14.19
C SER A 225 3.60 -23.53 -14.66
N ALA A 226 2.91 -24.54 -15.21
CA ALA A 226 3.57 -25.68 -15.84
C ALA A 226 4.59 -25.18 -16.88
N PRO A 227 5.78 -25.79 -17.00
CA PRO A 227 6.85 -25.30 -17.87
C PRO A 227 6.51 -25.30 -19.36
N ASN A 228 5.44 -25.92 -19.77
CA ASN A 228 5.03 -26.03 -21.17
C ASN A 228 3.55 -25.69 -21.34
N GLY A 229 3.31 -24.61 -21.99
CA GLY A 229 2.25 -24.13 -22.87
C GLY A 229 0.93 -24.91 -23.10
N GLU A 230 0.42 -25.68 -22.17
CA GLU A 230 -0.85 -26.41 -22.34
C GLU A 230 -2.09 -25.64 -21.84
N LEU A 231 -1.99 -24.34 -21.62
CA LEU A 231 -3.13 -23.50 -21.22
C LEU A 231 -3.85 -22.83 -22.40
N PHE A 232 -3.65 -23.32 -23.63
CA PHE A 232 -4.35 -22.88 -24.83
C PHE A 232 -5.07 -24.04 -25.53
N ARG A 233 -6.13 -24.54 -24.92
CA ARG A 233 -7.17 -25.26 -25.67
C ARG A 233 -8.54 -24.89 -25.16
#